data_9f43c82b67ac75ddd58d9298ff0d5573
#
_entry.id   9f43c82b67ac75ddd58d9298ff0d5573
#
_cell.length_a   1.000
_cell.length_b   1.000
_cell.length_c   1.000
_cell.angle_alpha   90.00
_cell.angle_beta   90.00
_cell.angle_gamma   90.00
#
_symmetry.space_group_name_H-M   'P 1'
#
loop_
_entity.id
_entity.type
_entity.pdbx_description
1 polymer ?
#
loop_
_entity_poly.entity_id
_entity_poly.type
_entity_poly.pdbx_seq_one_letter_code
_entity_poly.pdbx_strand_id
1 'polypeptide(L)'
;AVDGKFAGYLTFEDELRDGSAQLTKWLKDSGIKTAMLTGDRSKVAKNIQEKLGIDEVFAELLPADKLTNLEKIIAKKSKNSTVAYIGDGINDAPVLARADVGFSMLGTDAAMEASDIVIMDNDISKIKIAMLIAKKTISIASQNIVFAIGVKVLVMILAIFGLANIWMAIFADVGVTILAILNSFRTFSYAKKL
;
A
#
# COMPACT_ATOMS: atom_id res chain seq x y z
N ALA A 1 -22.33 33.19 -22.72
CA ALA A 1 -23.05 34.10 -23.61
C ALA A 1 -22.44 35.50 -23.48
N VAL A 2 -22.34 36.23 -24.57
CA VAL A 2 -21.95 37.67 -24.59
C VAL A 2 -23.13 38.43 -25.18
N ASP A 3 -23.61 39.44 -24.47
CA ASP A 3 -24.76 40.27 -24.87
C ASP A 3 -26.02 39.45 -25.27
N GLY A 4 -26.28 38.39 -24.52
CA GLY A 4 -27.42 37.48 -24.74
C GLY A 4 -27.29 36.54 -25.94
N LYS A 5 -26.16 36.54 -26.64
CA LYS A 5 -25.87 35.62 -27.73
C LYS A 5 -24.94 34.49 -27.28
N PHE A 6 -25.17 33.27 -27.75
CA PHE A 6 -24.27 32.16 -27.51
C PHE A 6 -22.90 32.43 -28.10
N ALA A 7 -21.85 32.46 -27.27
CA ALA A 7 -20.48 32.75 -27.68
C ALA A 7 -19.60 31.50 -27.77
N GLY A 8 -20.01 30.41 -27.09
CA GLY A 8 -19.26 29.17 -27.04
C GLY A 8 -19.40 28.43 -25.73
N TYR A 9 -18.78 27.30 -25.60
CA TYR A 9 -18.67 26.51 -24.38
C TYR A 9 -17.23 26.01 -24.19
N LEU A 10 -16.87 25.79 -22.95
CA LEU A 10 -15.63 25.14 -22.54
C LEU A 10 -15.98 23.77 -21.99
N THR A 11 -15.27 22.76 -22.44
CA THR A 11 -15.34 21.41 -21.86
C THR A 11 -14.08 21.18 -21.05
N PHE A 12 -14.26 20.64 -19.85
CA PHE A 12 -13.18 20.15 -19.00
C PHE A 12 -13.30 18.64 -18.95
N GLU A 13 -12.20 17.96 -19.20
CA GLU A 13 -12.11 16.51 -19.06
C GLU A 13 -10.96 16.22 -18.09
N ASP A 14 -11.23 15.37 -17.11
CA ASP A 14 -10.19 14.92 -16.19
C ASP A 14 -9.24 13.97 -16.92
N GLU A 15 -7.95 14.24 -16.77
CA GLU A 15 -6.90 13.39 -17.34
C GLU A 15 -6.46 12.37 -16.29
N LEU A 16 -6.25 11.13 -16.75
CA LEU A 16 -5.72 10.08 -15.88
C LEU A 16 -4.28 10.41 -15.48
N ARG A 17 -3.95 10.23 -14.22
CA ARG A 17 -2.57 10.41 -13.75
C ARG A 17 -1.63 9.45 -14.47
N ASP A 18 -0.45 9.94 -14.79
CA ASP A 18 0.60 9.12 -15.37
C ASP A 18 0.89 7.90 -14.50
N GLY A 19 1.11 6.75 -15.14
CA GLY A 19 1.37 5.51 -14.42
C GLY A 19 0.14 4.74 -13.95
N SER A 20 -1.09 5.33 -14.03
CA SER A 20 -2.31 4.65 -13.54
C SER A 20 -2.56 3.31 -14.21
N ALA A 21 -2.45 3.26 -15.54
CA ALA A 21 -2.67 2.03 -16.31
C ALA A 21 -1.60 0.96 -16.01
N GLN A 22 -0.35 1.37 -15.80
CA GLN A 22 0.73 0.47 -15.42
C GLN A 22 0.52 -0.10 -14.02
N LEU A 23 0.08 0.74 -13.07
CA LEU A 23 -0.21 0.31 -11.70
C LEU A 23 -1.38 -0.68 -11.67
N THR A 24 -2.51 -0.37 -12.31
CA THR A 24 -3.69 -1.24 -12.30
C THR A 24 -3.40 -2.58 -12.98
N LYS A 25 -2.66 -2.57 -14.09
CA LYS A 25 -2.19 -3.80 -14.73
C LYS A 25 -1.32 -4.63 -13.79
N TRP A 26 -0.34 -4.01 -13.12
CA TRP A 26 0.53 -4.71 -12.18
C TRP A 26 -0.24 -5.29 -10.99
N LEU A 27 -1.24 -4.56 -10.45
CA LEU A 27 -2.11 -5.04 -9.38
C LEU A 27 -2.88 -6.29 -9.82
N LYS A 28 -3.48 -6.25 -11.01
CA LYS A 28 -4.20 -7.38 -11.61
C LYS A 28 -3.30 -8.60 -11.82
N ASP A 29 -2.11 -8.38 -12.41
CA ASP A 29 -1.11 -9.45 -12.63
C ASP A 29 -0.61 -10.04 -11.30
N SER A 30 -0.67 -9.27 -10.22
CA SER A 30 -0.35 -9.70 -8.84
C SER A 30 -1.53 -10.37 -8.11
N GLY A 31 -2.69 -10.54 -8.77
CA GLY A 31 -3.89 -11.13 -8.19
C GLY A 31 -4.62 -10.23 -7.19
N ILE A 32 -4.37 -8.92 -7.24
CA ILE A 32 -5.01 -7.91 -6.37
C ILE A 32 -6.24 -7.36 -7.09
N LYS A 33 -7.40 -7.48 -6.44
CA LYS A 33 -8.64 -6.90 -6.94
C LYS A 33 -8.65 -5.39 -6.76
N THR A 34 -9.21 -4.69 -7.72
CA THR A 34 -9.28 -3.24 -7.75
C THR A 34 -10.72 -2.74 -7.76
N ALA A 35 -11.00 -1.71 -6.97
CA ALA A 35 -12.28 -1.04 -6.93
C ALA A 35 -12.09 0.48 -7.01
N MET A 36 -12.97 1.17 -7.73
CA MET A 36 -13.00 2.63 -7.80
C MET A 36 -14.26 3.15 -7.13
N LEU A 37 -14.09 4.10 -6.20
CA LEU A 37 -15.16 4.81 -5.51
C LEU A 37 -15.09 6.28 -5.91
N THR A 38 -16.06 6.75 -6.70
CA THR A 38 -16.03 8.11 -7.24
C THR A 38 -17.37 8.82 -7.12
N GLY A 39 -17.33 10.15 -7.00
CA GLY A 39 -18.50 11.01 -7.12
C GLY A 39 -18.91 11.30 -8.57
N ASP A 40 -18.11 10.89 -9.55
CA ASP A 40 -18.37 11.14 -10.96
C ASP A 40 -19.60 10.38 -11.46
N ARG A 41 -20.13 10.87 -12.58
CA ARG A 41 -21.28 10.24 -13.25
C ARG A 41 -20.89 8.83 -13.73
N SER A 42 -21.84 7.92 -13.65
CA SER A 42 -21.67 6.50 -14.01
C SER A 42 -21.05 6.29 -15.41
N LYS A 43 -21.38 7.16 -16.37
CA LYS A 43 -20.80 7.06 -17.74
C LYS A 43 -19.30 7.35 -17.77
N VAL A 44 -18.85 8.38 -17.01
CA VAL A 44 -17.44 8.76 -16.91
C VAL A 44 -16.66 7.65 -16.17
N ALA A 45 -17.21 7.22 -15.04
CA ALA A 45 -16.61 6.18 -14.22
C ALA A 45 -16.44 4.85 -14.98
N LYS A 46 -17.41 4.44 -15.81
CA LYS A 46 -17.29 3.24 -16.67
C LYS A 46 -16.21 3.38 -17.73
N ASN A 47 -16.09 4.55 -18.35
CA ASN A 47 -15.03 4.79 -19.34
C ASN A 47 -13.63 4.66 -18.69
N ILE A 48 -13.45 5.21 -17.47
CA ILE A 48 -12.20 5.07 -16.70
C ILE A 48 -11.96 3.61 -16.32
N GLN A 49 -13.00 2.90 -15.87
CA GLN A 49 -12.94 1.47 -15.55
C GLN A 49 -12.40 0.65 -16.72
N GLU A 50 -12.96 0.85 -17.91
CA GLU A 50 -12.55 0.14 -19.13
C GLU A 50 -11.10 0.48 -19.52
N LYS A 51 -10.73 1.77 -19.48
CA LYS A 51 -9.37 2.23 -19.80
C LYS A 51 -8.31 1.66 -18.84
N LEU A 52 -8.64 1.55 -17.56
CA LEU A 52 -7.71 1.09 -16.53
C LEU A 52 -7.83 -0.40 -16.20
N GLY A 53 -8.88 -1.08 -16.67
CA GLY A 53 -9.15 -2.49 -16.36
C GLY A 53 -9.48 -2.75 -14.89
N ILE A 54 -10.17 -1.79 -14.23
CA ILE A 54 -10.61 -1.89 -12.83
C ILE A 54 -11.74 -2.91 -12.71
N ASP A 55 -11.71 -3.76 -11.68
CA ASP A 55 -12.67 -4.87 -11.51
C ASP A 55 -14.07 -4.37 -11.12
N GLU A 56 -14.16 -3.46 -10.13
CA GLU A 56 -15.44 -2.95 -9.63
C GLU A 56 -15.46 -1.40 -9.63
N VAL A 57 -16.61 -0.81 -9.94
CA VAL A 57 -16.81 0.65 -9.90
C VAL A 57 -18.09 1.00 -9.15
N PHE A 58 -17.97 1.94 -8.23
CA PHE A 58 -19.05 2.59 -7.51
C PHE A 58 -19.01 4.08 -7.86
N ALA A 59 -19.99 4.53 -8.62
CA ALA A 59 -20.09 5.88 -9.14
C ALA A 59 -21.19 6.69 -8.43
N GLU A 60 -21.20 8.01 -8.64
CA GLU A 60 -22.22 8.94 -8.11
C GLU A 60 -22.30 8.93 -6.58
N LEU A 61 -21.16 8.69 -5.90
CA LEU A 61 -21.08 8.57 -4.46
C LEU A 61 -20.93 9.94 -3.79
N LEU A 62 -21.69 10.18 -2.75
CA LEU A 62 -21.40 11.24 -1.78
C LEU A 62 -20.26 10.79 -0.85
N PRO A 63 -19.59 11.71 -0.13
CA PRO A 63 -18.50 11.34 0.77
C PRO A 63 -18.86 10.25 1.79
N ALA A 64 -20.08 10.29 2.37
CA ALA A 64 -20.56 9.26 3.29
C ALA A 64 -20.78 7.89 2.61
N ASP A 65 -21.16 7.89 1.33
CA ASP A 65 -21.37 6.66 0.57
C ASP A 65 -20.05 5.94 0.27
N LYS A 66 -18.96 6.70 0.09
CA LYS A 66 -17.62 6.12 -0.08
C LYS A 66 -17.24 5.26 1.13
N LEU A 67 -17.44 5.79 2.35
CA LEU A 67 -17.17 5.06 3.59
C LEU A 67 -18.04 3.79 3.68
N THR A 68 -19.34 3.91 3.44
CA THR A 68 -20.27 2.78 3.47
C THR A 68 -19.89 1.69 2.46
N ASN A 69 -19.46 2.06 1.25
CA ASN A 69 -19.05 1.09 0.24
C ASN A 69 -17.69 0.47 0.58
N LEU A 70 -16.74 1.23 1.14
CA LEU A 70 -15.50 0.66 1.67
C LEU A 70 -15.80 -0.40 2.75
N GLU A 71 -16.71 -0.14 3.68
CA GLU A 71 -17.10 -1.10 4.72
C GLU A 71 -17.71 -2.37 4.15
N LYS A 72 -18.52 -2.26 3.08
CA LYS A 72 -19.03 -3.44 2.36
C LYS A 72 -17.89 -4.25 1.72
N ILE A 73 -16.88 -3.59 1.17
CA ILE A 73 -15.68 -4.27 0.61
C ILE A 73 -14.91 -4.98 1.73
N ILE A 74 -14.68 -4.29 2.86
CA ILE A 74 -14.00 -4.86 4.03
C ILE A 74 -14.78 -6.06 4.57
N ALA A 75 -16.10 -6.00 4.65
CA ALA A 75 -16.93 -7.10 5.13
C ALA A 75 -16.91 -8.34 4.22
N LYS A 76 -16.69 -8.13 2.91
CA LYS A 76 -16.61 -9.22 1.92
C LYS A 76 -15.20 -9.80 1.76
N LYS A 77 -14.17 -9.16 2.32
CA LYS A 77 -12.79 -9.65 2.16
C LYS A 77 -12.59 -11.00 2.83
N SER A 78 -11.69 -11.81 2.31
CA SER A 78 -11.28 -13.06 2.95
C SER A 78 -10.51 -12.76 4.25
N LYS A 79 -10.49 -13.72 5.19
CA LYS A 79 -9.91 -13.56 6.54
C LYS A 79 -8.44 -13.08 6.53
N ASN A 80 -7.69 -13.42 5.48
CA ASN A 80 -6.27 -13.09 5.36
C ASN A 80 -5.99 -11.99 4.32
N SER A 81 -7.02 -11.27 3.84
CA SER A 81 -6.87 -10.18 2.89
C SER A 81 -6.84 -8.83 3.59
N THR A 82 -6.15 -7.89 2.98
CA THR A 82 -6.03 -6.49 3.41
C THR A 82 -6.65 -5.60 2.34
N VAL A 83 -7.41 -4.61 2.76
CA VAL A 83 -7.99 -3.58 1.89
C VAL A 83 -7.17 -2.31 2.03
N ALA A 84 -6.55 -1.89 0.94
CA ALA A 84 -5.87 -0.59 0.86
C ALA A 84 -6.79 0.44 0.18
N TYR A 85 -6.83 1.65 0.69
CA TYR A 85 -7.51 2.78 0.08
C TYR A 85 -6.51 3.85 -0.32
N ILE A 86 -6.68 4.40 -1.52
CA ILE A 86 -5.85 5.46 -2.07
C ILE A 86 -6.73 6.68 -2.28
N GLY A 87 -6.39 7.79 -1.65
CA GLY A 87 -7.12 9.05 -1.75
C GLY A 87 -6.19 10.26 -1.74
N ASP A 88 -6.69 11.41 -2.17
CA ASP A 88 -5.89 12.64 -2.26
C ASP A 88 -6.55 13.87 -1.61
N GLY A 89 -7.77 13.73 -1.14
CA GLY A 89 -8.57 14.85 -0.67
C GLY A 89 -8.95 14.81 0.81
N ILE A 90 -9.29 15.99 1.33
CA ILE A 90 -9.85 16.17 2.70
C ILE A 90 -11.09 15.29 2.89
N ASN A 91 -11.90 15.15 1.84
CA ASN A 91 -13.14 14.37 1.87
C ASN A 91 -12.90 12.86 2.01
N ASP A 92 -11.72 12.39 1.73
CA ASP A 92 -11.34 10.98 1.80
C ASP A 92 -10.68 10.60 3.15
N ALA A 93 -10.39 11.57 4.02
CA ALA A 93 -9.76 11.32 5.32
C ALA A 93 -10.50 10.26 6.17
N PRO A 94 -11.86 10.28 6.30
CA PRO A 94 -12.57 9.22 7.03
C PRO A 94 -12.44 7.84 6.38
N VAL A 95 -12.32 7.78 5.05
CA VAL A 95 -12.19 6.54 4.29
C VAL A 95 -10.78 5.98 4.40
N LEU A 96 -9.76 6.88 4.35
CA LEU A 96 -8.35 6.55 4.59
C LEU A 96 -8.15 5.93 5.97
N ALA A 97 -8.65 6.60 7.02
CA ALA A 97 -8.54 6.13 8.40
C ALA A 97 -9.29 4.81 8.66
N ARG A 98 -10.32 4.49 7.86
CA ARG A 98 -11.14 3.28 8.03
C ARG A 98 -10.59 2.08 7.28
N ALA A 99 -9.79 2.28 6.25
CA ALA A 99 -9.14 1.21 5.50
C ALA A 99 -8.17 0.40 6.38
N ASP A 100 -7.80 -0.80 5.97
CA ASP A 100 -6.73 -1.54 6.66
C ASP A 100 -5.36 -0.88 6.40
N VAL A 101 -5.19 -0.20 5.25
CA VAL A 101 -4.03 0.63 4.90
C VAL A 101 -4.51 1.81 4.07
N GLY A 102 -4.28 3.03 4.55
CA GLY A 102 -4.57 4.28 3.86
C GLY A 102 -3.34 4.85 3.15
N PHE A 103 -3.46 5.12 1.85
CA PHE A 103 -2.46 5.83 1.06
C PHE A 103 -2.96 7.23 0.72
N SER A 104 -2.24 8.26 1.13
CA SER A 104 -2.50 9.65 0.73
C SER A 104 -1.54 10.07 -0.39
N MET A 105 -2.10 10.72 -1.41
CA MET A 105 -1.34 11.29 -2.54
C MET A 105 -1.31 12.80 -2.41
N LEU A 106 -0.14 13.42 -2.13
CA LEU A 106 0.02 14.88 -2.01
C LEU A 106 -1.12 15.57 -1.23
N GLY A 107 -1.59 14.91 -0.20
CA GLY A 107 -2.82 15.28 0.48
C GLY A 107 -2.66 16.55 1.31
N THR A 108 -3.80 17.10 1.68
CA THR A 108 -3.89 18.10 2.72
C THR A 108 -3.43 17.52 4.05
N ASP A 109 -3.10 18.37 5.02
CA ASP A 109 -2.66 17.94 6.36
C ASP A 109 -3.63 16.90 6.96
N ALA A 110 -4.95 17.09 6.78
CA ALA A 110 -5.96 16.15 7.28
C ALA A 110 -5.90 14.77 6.60
N ALA A 111 -5.63 14.69 5.30
CA ALA A 111 -5.49 13.42 4.59
C ALA A 111 -4.16 12.73 4.95
N MET A 112 -3.09 13.51 5.15
CA MET A 112 -1.80 12.99 5.60
C MET A 112 -1.88 12.43 7.02
N GLU A 113 -2.59 13.11 7.93
CA GLU A 113 -2.78 12.66 9.31
C GLU A 113 -3.65 11.39 9.40
N ALA A 114 -4.59 11.21 8.46
CA ALA A 114 -5.49 10.06 8.42
C ALA A 114 -4.92 8.84 7.68
N SER A 115 -3.75 8.95 7.05
CA SER A 115 -3.16 7.89 6.22
C SER A 115 -1.96 7.21 6.88
N ASP A 116 -1.78 5.92 6.59
CA ASP A 116 -0.61 5.15 7.03
C ASP A 116 0.63 5.43 6.16
N ILE A 117 0.41 5.75 4.89
CA ILE A 117 1.46 5.99 3.91
C ILE A 117 1.15 7.26 3.12
N VAL A 118 2.11 8.17 3.06
CA VAL A 118 2.01 9.40 2.29
C VAL A 118 2.96 9.36 1.10
N ILE A 119 2.43 9.52 -0.10
CA ILE A 119 3.21 9.69 -1.34
C ILE A 119 3.44 11.19 -1.52
N MET A 120 4.68 11.64 -1.34
CA MET A 120 5.05 13.06 -1.30
C MET A 120 5.04 13.76 -2.65
N ASP A 121 4.85 13.04 -3.72
CA ASP A 121 4.71 13.55 -5.08
C ASP A 121 3.45 12.98 -5.76
N ASN A 122 3.20 13.42 -6.99
CA ASN A 122 2.01 13.02 -7.73
C ASN A 122 2.18 11.72 -8.55
N ASP A 123 3.22 10.94 -8.24
CA ASP A 123 3.54 9.71 -8.97
C ASP A 123 2.85 8.48 -8.33
N ILE A 124 1.74 8.06 -8.92
CA ILE A 124 0.96 6.91 -8.46
C ILE A 124 1.74 5.58 -8.57
N SER A 125 2.79 5.51 -9.39
CA SER A 125 3.62 4.31 -9.53
C SER A 125 4.37 3.97 -8.24
N LYS A 126 4.58 4.94 -7.35
CA LYS A 126 5.23 4.76 -6.05
C LYS A 126 4.45 3.88 -5.08
N ILE A 127 3.14 3.71 -5.30
CA ILE A 127 2.34 2.73 -4.56
C ILE A 127 2.89 1.32 -4.79
N LYS A 128 3.20 0.97 -6.04
CA LYS A 128 3.86 -0.31 -6.38
C LYS A 128 5.21 -0.44 -5.66
N ILE A 129 6.01 0.62 -5.69
CA ILE A 129 7.33 0.64 -5.03
C ILE A 129 7.18 0.42 -3.52
N ALA A 130 6.26 1.13 -2.86
CA ALA A 130 5.98 0.96 -1.44
C ALA A 130 5.58 -0.48 -1.10
N MET A 131 4.69 -1.09 -1.88
CA MET A 131 4.27 -2.49 -1.70
C MET A 131 5.44 -3.48 -1.88
N LEU A 132 6.31 -3.27 -2.86
CA LEU A 132 7.48 -4.11 -3.09
C LEU A 132 8.50 -4.00 -1.94
N ILE A 133 8.74 -2.79 -1.45
CA ILE A 133 9.62 -2.54 -0.29
C ILE A 133 9.04 -3.21 0.95
N ALA A 134 7.75 -3.05 1.24
CA ALA A 134 7.08 -3.68 2.38
C ALA A 134 7.21 -5.21 2.34
N LYS A 135 6.93 -5.82 1.19
CA LYS A 135 7.09 -7.28 0.99
C LYS A 135 8.53 -7.74 1.22
N LYS A 136 9.51 -6.99 0.73
CA LYS A 136 10.93 -7.29 0.94
C LYS A 136 11.33 -7.16 2.40
N THR A 137 10.86 -6.12 3.08
CA THR A 137 11.13 -5.87 4.51
C THR A 137 10.61 -7.01 5.37
N ILE A 138 9.36 -7.45 5.16
CA ILE A 138 8.76 -8.58 5.89
C ILE A 138 9.56 -9.88 5.63
N SER A 139 9.99 -10.11 4.39
CA SER A 139 10.80 -11.27 4.06
C SER A 139 12.16 -11.27 4.80
N ILE A 140 12.84 -10.12 4.86
CA ILE A 140 14.11 -9.98 5.59
C ILE A 140 13.89 -10.12 7.11
N ALA A 141 12.82 -9.52 7.65
CA ALA A 141 12.46 -9.67 9.06
C ALA A 141 12.23 -11.14 9.44
N SER A 142 11.47 -11.86 8.60
CA SER A 142 11.23 -13.30 8.80
C SER A 142 12.52 -14.11 8.75
N GLN A 143 13.43 -13.82 7.82
CA GLN A 143 14.75 -14.46 7.75
C GLN A 143 15.54 -14.23 9.04
N ASN A 144 15.57 -12.99 9.54
CA ASN A 144 16.25 -12.63 10.78
C ASN A 144 15.68 -13.38 11.99
N ILE A 145 14.35 -13.48 12.09
CA ILE A 145 13.66 -14.19 13.18
C ILE A 145 14.03 -15.68 13.15
N VAL A 146 13.88 -16.33 11.99
CA VAL A 146 14.17 -17.77 11.84
C VAL A 146 15.66 -18.05 12.14
N PHE A 147 16.56 -17.21 11.65
CA PHE A 147 17.99 -17.33 11.92
C PHE A 147 18.31 -17.18 13.41
N ALA A 148 17.75 -16.14 14.06
CA ALA A 148 18.00 -15.87 15.48
C ALA A 148 17.48 -17.01 16.39
N ILE A 149 16.27 -17.50 16.13
CA ILE A 149 15.69 -18.61 16.87
C ILE A 149 16.48 -19.89 16.61
N GLY A 150 16.83 -20.15 15.35
CA GLY A 150 17.60 -21.35 14.97
C GLY A 150 18.96 -21.44 15.67
N VAL A 151 19.71 -20.33 15.71
CA VAL A 151 21.01 -20.30 16.43
C VAL A 151 20.83 -20.49 17.92
N LYS A 152 19.81 -19.85 18.54
CA LYS A 152 19.54 -20.01 19.98
C LYS A 152 19.16 -21.46 20.33
N VAL A 153 18.30 -22.08 19.53
CA VAL A 153 17.91 -23.50 19.73
C VAL A 153 19.13 -24.40 19.57
N LEU A 154 19.96 -24.16 18.57
CA LEU A 154 21.20 -24.94 18.37
C LEU A 154 22.14 -24.85 19.58
N VAL A 155 22.40 -23.66 20.10
CA VAL A 155 23.24 -23.47 21.27
C VAL A 155 22.64 -24.14 22.52
N MET A 156 21.30 -24.07 22.69
CA MET A 156 20.62 -24.80 23.78
C MET A 156 20.81 -26.33 23.69
N ILE A 157 20.70 -26.88 22.48
CA ILE A 157 20.93 -28.32 22.26
C ILE A 157 22.39 -28.68 22.62
N LEU A 158 23.34 -27.90 22.14
CA LEU A 158 24.77 -28.11 22.48
C LEU A 158 25.01 -28.01 23.99
N ALA A 159 24.30 -27.11 24.68
CA ALA A 159 24.42 -27.01 26.15
C ALA A 159 23.93 -28.27 26.87
N ILE A 160 22.86 -28.91 26.41
CA ILE A 160 22.35 -30.15 26.97
C ILE A 160 23.41 -31.27 26.88
N PHE A 161 24.20 -31.30 25.79
CA PHE A 161 25.29 -32.27 25.60
C PHE A 161 26.60 -31.84 26.26
N GLY A 162 26.64 -30.73 27.00
CA GLY A 162 27.86 -30.22 27.63
C GLY A 162 28.88 -29.62 26.68
N LEU A 163 28.50 -29.37 25.42
CA LEU A 163 29.36 -28.86 24.37
C LEU A 163 29.35 -27.34 24.22
N ALA A 164 28.38 -26.66 24.88
CA ALA A 164 28.30 -25.22 24.84
C ALA A 164 29.19 -24.54 25.88
N ASN A 165 29.72 -23.37 25.53
CA ASN A 165 30.43 -22.50 26.42
C ASN A 165 29.81 -21.09 26.45
N ILE A 166 30.27 -20.26 27.38
CA ILE A 166 29.69 -18.90 27.56
C ILE A 166 29.86 -18.02 26.32
N TRP A 167 30.92 -18.19 25.55
CA TRP A 167 31.15 -17.41 24.33
C TRP A 167 30.14 -17.74 23.23
N MET A 168 29.72 -19.02 23.14
CA MET A 168 28.67 -19.43 22.20
C MET A 168 27.32 -18.82 22.59
N ALA A 169 27.01 -18.73 23.87
CA ALA A 169 25.78 -18.06 24.33
C ALA A 169 25.81 -16.56 24.04
N ILE A 170 26.94 -15.88 24.28
CA ILE A 170 27.10 -14.44 23.96
C ILE A 170 27.00 -14.23 22.44
N PHE A 171 27.62 -15.08 21.63
CA PHE A 171 27.47 -14.99 20.17
C PHE A 171 26.03 -15.20 19.69
N ALA A 172 25.32 -16.17 20.26
CA ALA A 172 23.91 -16.44 19.93
C ALA A 172 22.98 -15.26 20.27
N ASP A 173 23.37 -14.41 21.20
CA ASP A 173 22.56 -13.25 21.59
C ASP A 173 23.01 -11.96 20.90
N VAL A 174 24.26 -11.56 21.12
CA VAL A 174 24.78 -10.28 20.60
C VAL A 174 25.25 -10.42 19.15
N GLY A 175 26.01 -11.48 18.83
CA GLY A 175 26.52 -11.68 17.46
C GLY A 175 25.42 -11.85 16.43
N VAL A 176 24.41 -12.64 16.74
CA VAL A 176 23.26 -12.85 15.86
C VAL A 176 22.47 -11.56 15.67
N THR A 177 22.32 -10.74 16.73
CA THR A 177 21.65 -9.43 16.63
C THR A 177 22.40 -8.51 15.66
N ILE A 178 23.72 -8.43 15.74
CA ILE A 178 24.55 -7.64 14.81
C ILE A 178 24.36 -8.14 13.37
N LEU A 179 24.40 -9.45 13.15
CA LEU A 179 24.18 -10.02 11.82
C LEU A 179 22.79 -9.73 11.27
N ALA A 180 21.75 -9.77 12.12
CA ALA A 180 20.39 -9.42 11.74
C ALA A 180 20.26 -7.94 11.34
N ILE A 181 20.92 -7.03 12.07
CA ILE A 181 20.98 -5.61 11.70
C ILE A 181 21.65 -5.43 10.33
N LEU A 182 22.81 -6.05 10.12
CA LEU A 182 23.51 -6.00 8.83
C LEU A 182 22.65 -6.55 7.69
N ASN A 183 21.95 -7.67 7.91
CA ASN A 183 21.01 -8.20 6.92
C ASN A 183 19.86 -7.24 6.60
N SER A 184 19.40 -6.46 7.60
CA SER A 184 18.29 -5.49 7.41
C SER A 184 18.65 -4.33 6.48
N PHE A 185 19.95 -3.97 6.35
CA PHE A 185 20.40 -2.96 5.37
C PHE A 185 20.14 -3.37 3.91
N ARG A 186 19.88 -4.63 3.64
CA ARG A 186 19.49 -5.10 2.30
C ARG A 186 18.16 -4.47 1.82
N THR A 187 17.31 -4.02 2.75
CA THR A 187 16.07 -3.29 2.39
C THR A 187 16.41 -1.97 1.70
N PHE A 188 17.37 -1.21 2.23
CA PHE A 188 17.81 0.06 1.59
C PHE A 188 18.44 -0.17 0.22
N SER A 189 19.27 -1.22 0.10
CA SER A 189 19.88 -1.55 -1.18
C SER A 189 18.87 -2.00 -2.22
N TYR A 190 17.76 -2.62 -1.79
CA TYR A 190 16.64 -2.99 -2.66
C TYR A 190 15.85 -1.77 -3.10
N ALA A 191 15.52 -0.88 -2.15
CA ALA A 191 14.77 0.34 -2.44
C ALA A 191 15.46 1.27 -3.46
N LYS A 192 16.82 1.31 -3.44
CA LYS A 192 17.61 2.11 -4.40
C LYS A 192 17.59 1.57 -5.83
N LYS A 193 17.13 0.34 -6.05
CA LYS A 193 17.12 -0.32 -7.38
C LYS A 193 15.74 -0.26 -8.04
N LEU A 194 14.74 0.21 -7.33
CA LEU A 194 13.36 0.39 -7.81
C LEU A 194 13.13 1.79 -8.36
#